data_1e7926caa1080dfcde280f169aec98df
#
_entry.id   1e7926caa1080dfcde280f169aec98df
#
_cell.length_a   1.000
_cell.length_b   1.000
_cell.length_c   1.000
_cell.angle_alpha   90.00
_cell.angle_beta   90.00
_cell.angle_gamma   90.00
#
_symmetry.space_group_name_H-M   'P 1'
#
loop_
_entity.id
_entity.type
_entity.pdbx_description
1 polymer ?
#
loop_
_entity_poly.entity_id
_entity_poly.type
_entity_poly.pdbx_seq_one_letter_code
_entity_poly.pdbx_strand_id
1 'polypeptide(L)'
;MATIKDIANRLGVSVSTVSKGLNGASDISDELRQMVLDTAVEMGYATKRSKKVENRKLAIFIENMDYEAATQFGYEIVLGFKQNAFRHNWDVTVIPVTPAFQLAEKYDTYMLKNGFCGAFLVGFALHDEWMKQLEQTTMPTVLFDNYIKKNPNVAYIGTDNYEGIDAAVDHLYTLGHKKIAFLNGSLHSMVSEQRQEAYYNSMKAHGLEINEDLTVYGYYVADSAKYHVPTFLGAGATAIICGNDLI
;
A
#
# COMPACT_ATOMS: atom_id res chain seq x y z
N MET A 1 26.22 -9.95 9.12
CA MET A 1 25.79 -8.56 8.86
C MET A 1 26.94 -7.84 8.19
N ALA A 2 26.75 -7.34 6.97
CA ALA A 2 27.82 -6.66 6.22
C ALA A 2 28.32 -5.40 6.95
N THR A 3 29.58 -5.06 6.72
CA THR A 3 30.21 -3.85 7.28
C THR A 3 30.55 -2.87 6.17
N ILE A 4 30.83 -1.59 6.52
CA ILE A 4 31.32 -0.59 5.54
C ILE A 4 32.58 -1.08 4.83
N LYS A 5 33.42 -1.89 5.50
CA LYS A 5 34.64 -2.44 4.95
C LYS A 5 34.34 -3.50 3.88
N ASP A 6 33.30 -4.31 4.09
CA ASP A 6 32.87 -5.32 3.12
C ASP A 6 32.32 -4.65 1.84
N ILE A 7 31.55 -3.57 1.98
CA ILE A 7 31.06 -2.77 0.85
C ILE A 7 32.24 -2.14 0.09
N ALA A 8 33.21 -1.58 0.80
CA ALA A 8 34.41 -0.97 0.23
C ALA A 8 35.22 -1.98 -0.59
N ASN A 9 35.39 -3.19 -0.05
CA ASN A 9 36.08 -4.29 -0.73
C ASN A 9 35.34 -4.73 -2.00
N ARG A 10 34.00 -4.85 -1.95
CA ARG A 10 33.18 -5.27 -3.09
C ARG A 10 33.20 -4.27 -4.24
N LEU A 11 33.23 -2.98 -3.92
CA LEU A 11 33.24 -1.89 -4.89
C LEU A 11 34.66 -1.47 -5.34
N GLY A 12 35.72 -1.97 -4.70
CA GLY A 12 37.08 -1.55 -4.98
C GLY A 12 37.39 -0.08 -4.62
N VAL A 13 36.65 0.46 -3.63
CA VAL A 13 36.82 1.86 -3.19
C VAL A 13 37.27 1.95 -1.73
N SER A 14 37.66 3.15 -1.28
CA SER A 14 38.06 3.34 0.12
C SER A 14 36.87 3.28 1.07
N VAL A 15 37.12 2.87 2.33
CA VAL A 15 36.11 2.91 3.41
C VAL A 15 35.55 4.31 3.61
N SER A 16 36.38 5.35 3.43
CA SER A 16 35.93 6.75 3.51
C SER A 16 34.96 7.11 2.38
N THR A 17 35.20 6.60 1.16
CA THR A 17 34.30 6.78 0.02
C THR A 17 32.92 6.14 0.28
N VAL A 18 32.90 4.90 0.79
CA VAL A 18 31.64 4.26 1.20
C VAL A 18 30.91 5.05 2.29
N SER A 19 31.65 5.52 3.30
CA SER A 19 31.08 6.35 4.36
C SER A 19 30.46 7.63 3.82
N LYS A 20 31.12 8.30 2.87
CA LYS A 20 30.61 9.49 2.18
C LYS A 20 29.34 9.19 1.39
N GLY A 21 29.31 8.10 0.63
CA GLY A 21 28.14 7.66 -0.12
C GLY A 21 26.92 7.40 0.77
N LEU A 22 27.12 6.66 1.85
CA LEU A 22 26.06 6.36 2.82
C LEU A 22 25.55 7.60 3.58
N ASN A 23 26.41 8.61 3.78
CA ASN A 23 26.07 9.83 4.52
C ASN A 23 25.63 11.00 3.63
N GLY A 24 25.64 10.85 2.31
CA GLY A 24 25.20 11.88 1.39
C GLY A 24 26.15 13.07 1.30
N ALA A 25 27.47 12.85 1.42
CA ALA A 25 28.46 13.89 1.25
C ALA A 25 28.42 14.45 -0.19
N SER A 26 28.65 15.76 -0.33
CA SER A 26 28.57 16.45 -1.62
C SER A 26 29.79 16.27 -2.52
N ASP A 27 30.84 15.64 -2.02
CA ASP A 27 32.13 15.49 -2.69
C ASP A 27 32.30 14.08 -3.32
N ILE A 28 31.20 13.41 -3.64
CA ILE A 28 31.16 12.16 -4.42
C ILE A 28 30.10 12.27 -5.52
N SER A 29 30.31 11.59 -6.65
CA SER A 29 29.34 11.61 -7.75
C SER A 29 28.06 10.87 -7.38
N ASP A 30 26.93 11.26 -8.00
CA ASP A 30 25.65 10.62 -7.77
C ASP A 30 25.66 9.15 -8.19
N GLU A 31 26.38 8.79 -9.28
CA GLU A 31 26.53 7.41 -9.73
C GLU A 31 27.26 6.54 -8.70
N LEU A 32 28.36 7.05 -8.14
CA LEU A 32 29.12 6.33 -7.13
C LEU A 32 28.32 6.21 -5.84
N ARG A 33 27.60 7.26 -5.47
CA ARG A 33 26.67 7.23 -4.33
C ARG A 33 25.61 6.17 -4.51
N GLN A 34 24.98 6.11 -5.70
CA GLN A 34 23.97 5.10 -6.01
C GLN A 34 24.54 3.69 -5.93
N MET A 35 25.72 3.43 -6.50
CA MET A 35 26.39 2.14 -6.38
C MET A 35 26.66 1.72 -4.93
N VAL A 36 27.09 2.66 -4.09
CA VAL A 36 27.32 2.40 -2.66
C VAL A 36 26.03 2.01 -1.96
N LEU A 37 24.92 2.72 -2.23
CA LEU A 37 23.61 2.46 -1.62
C LEU A 37 23.04 1.10 -2.07
N ASP A 38 23.06 0.81 -3.37
CA ASP A 38 22.59 -0.46 -3.92
C ASP A 38 23.39 -1.64 -3.37
N THR A 39 24.73 -1.53 -3.33
CA THR A 39 25.60 -2.57 -2.75
C THR A 39 25.34 -2.75 -1.26
N ALA A 40 25.09 -1.67 -0.52
CA ALA A 40 24.75 -1.75 0.90
C ALA A 40 23.43 -2.51 1.14
N VAL A 41 22.41 -2.26 0.32
CA VAL A 41 21.13 -2.98 0.36
C VAL A 41 21.34 -4.46 0.01
N GLU A 42 22.01 -4.78 -1.12
CA GLU A 42 22.30 -6.15 -1.56
C GLU A 42 23.04 -6.97 -0.50
N MET A 43 23.95 -6.34 0.23
CA MET A 43 24.73 -6.99 1.29
C MET A 43 24.02 -7.03 2.64
N GLY A 44 22.81 -6.53 2.75
CA GLY A 44 22.07 -6.44 4.01
C GLY A 44 22.76 -5.55 5.05
N TYR A 45 23.39 -4.46 4.61
CA TYR A 45 24.03 -3.51 5.49
C TYR A 45 23.01 -2.65 6.22
N ALA A 46 22.88 -2.85 7.53
CA ALA A 46 22.09 -1.96 8.39
C ALA A 46 22.95 -0.78 8.85
N THR A 47 22.57 0.43 8.49
CA THR A 47 23.31 1.62 8.94
C THR A 47 23.30 1.73 10.46
N LYS A 48 24.45 2.09 11.06
CA LYS A 48 24.51 2.40 12.49
C LYS A 48 23.60 3.59 12.89
N ARG A 49 23.12 4.36 11.90
CA ARG A 49 22.13 5.43 12.08
C ARG A 49 20.79 4.91 12.59
N SER A 50 20.39 3.70 12.22
CA SER A 50 19.19 3.06 12.77
C SER A 50 19.33 2.70 14.26
N LYS A 51 20.55 2.73 14.80
CA LYS A 51 20.83 2.46 16.22
C LYS A 51 21.00 3.72 17.09
N LYS A 52 21.18 4.91 16.50
CA LYS A 52 21.20 6.17 17.24
C LYS A 52 19.83 6.82 17.18
N VAL A 53 19.25 7.01 18.34
CA VAL A 53 17.91 7.57 18.63
C VAL A 53 17.65 8.98 18.05
N GLU A 54 18.63 9.61 17.38
CA GLU A 54 18.59 11.02 16.98
C GLU A 54 17.85 11.34 15.67
N ASN A 55 17.53 10.34 14.82
CA ASN A 55 16.75 10.56 13.59
C ASN A 55 15.67 9.48 13.43
N ARG A 56 14.55 9.67 14.11
CA ARG A 56 13.38 8.82 13.99
C ARG A 56 12.51 9.32 12.84
N LYS A 57 12.86 8.96 11.60
CA LYS A 57 12.11 9.34 10.41
C LYS A 57 11.29 8.16 9.87
N LEU A 58 10.01 8.39 9.68
CA LEU A 58 9.09 7.48 8.97
C LEU A 58 8.63 8.11 7.66
N ALA A 59 8.38 7.29 6.67
CA ALA A 59 7.74 7.69 5.44
C ALA A 59 6.28 7.23 5.41
N ILE A 60 5.39 8.04 4.87
CA ILE A 60 4.11 7.59 4.33
C ILE A 60 4.22 7.69 2.82
N PHE A 61 4.19 6.57 2.11
CA PHE A 61 4.12 6.54 0.66
C PHE A 61 2.67 6.40 0.23
N ILE A 62 2.22 7.29 -0.64
CA ILE A 62 0.83 7.31 -1.10
C ILE A 62 0.81 7.19 -2.61
N GLU A 63 0.10 6.18 -3.11
CA GLU A 63 -0.18 6.01 -4.51
C GLU A 63 -1.68 5.97 -4.74
N ASN A 64 -2.13 6.60 -5.83
CA ASN A 64 -3.51 6.51 -6.33
C ASN A 64 -4.60 6.70 -5.24
N MET A 65 -4.34 7.57 -4.27
CA MET A 65 -5.29 7.89 -3.20
C MET A 65 -5.22 9.36 -2.81
N ASP A 66 -6.35 10.03 -2.77
CA ASP A 66 -6.46 11.42 -2.32
C ASP A 66 -6.47 11.49 -0.78
N TYR A 67 -5.72 12.46 -0.23
CA TYR A 67 -5.50 12.58 1.22
C TYR A 67 -5.35 14.02 1.74
N GLU A 68 -5.51 15.03 0.89
CA GLU A 68 -5.23 16.43 1.26
C GLU A 68 -6.42 17.15 1.88
N ALA A 69 -7.65 16.72 1.58
CA ALA A 69 -8.88 17.31 2.09
C ALA A 69 -9.64 16.35 3.03
N ALA A 70 -10.32 16.90 4.02
CA ALA A 70 -11.06 16.12 5.03
C ALA A 70 -12.20 15.26 4.45
N THR A 71 -12.64 15.53 3.23
CA THR A 71 -13.64 14.74 2.51
C THR A 71 -13.04 13.55 1.75
N GLN A 72 -11.72 13.43 1.73
CA GLN A 72 -11.01 12.37 1.01
C GLN A 72 -10.68 11.21 1.94
N PHE A 73 -10.77 9.99 1.42
CA PHE A 73 -10.60 8.77 2.21
C PHE A 73 -9.24 8.69 2.92
N GLY A 74 -8.16 9.11 2.27
CA GLY A 74 -6.81 9.06 2.85
C GLY A 74 -6.53 10.07 3.94
N TYR A 75 -7.34 11.12 4.08
CA TYR A 75 -7.07 12.23 5.01
C TYR A 75 -6.94 11.78 6.46
N GLU A 76 -7.94 11.08 6.99
CA GLU A 76 -7.95 10.63 8.39
C GLU A 76 -6.85 9.58 8.66
N ILE A 77 -6.53 8.76 7.67
CA ILE A 77 -5.46 7.75 7.76
C ILE A 77 -4.11 8.44 7.93
N VAL A 78 -3.80 9.40 7.06
CA VAL A 78 -2.55 10.17 7.10
C VAL A 78 -2.46 11.00 8.36
N LEU A 79 -3.56 11.68 8.73
CA LEU A 79 -3.63 12.51 9.93
C LEU A 79 -3.41 11.68 11.19
N GLY A 80 -4.12 10.56 11.33
CA GLY A 80 -4.01 9.66 12.48
C GLY A 80 -2.60 9.08 12.64
N PHE A 81 -1.99 8.65 11.53
CA PHE A 81 -0.61 8.17 11.55
C PHE A 81 0.36 9.27 12.00
N LYS A 82 0.28 10.48 11.42
CA LYS A 82 1.15 11.62 11.79
C LYS A 82 0.99 12.01 13.26
N GLN A 83 -0.23 12.10 13.75
CA GLN A 83 -0.50 12.45 15.15
C GLN A 83 0.08 11.42 16.12
N ASN A 84 -0.10 10.12 15.81
CA ASN A 84 0.44 9.07 16.67
C ASN A 84 1.97 9.02 16.62
N ALA A 85 2.57 9.15 15.45
CA ALA A 85 4.03 9.22 15.28
C ALA A 85 4.63 10.41 16.06
N PHE A 86 4.00 11.58 16.00
CA PHE A 86 4.42 12.77 16.74
C PHE A 86 4.42 12.55 18.26
N ARG A 87 3.36 11.89 18.79
CA ARG A 87 3.30 11.54 20.23
C ARG A 87 4.45 10.65 20.69
N HIS A 88 5.04 9.89 19.78
CA HIS A 88 6.17 8.99 20.03
C HIS A 88 7.52 9.58 19.58
N ASN A 89 7.60 10.88 19.30
CA ASN A 89 8.78 11.58 18.83
C ASN A 89 9.36 11.00 17.53
N TRP A 90 8.48 10.70 16.55
CA TRP A 90 8.84 10.33 15.20
C TRP A 90 8.51 11.45 14.23
N ASP A 91 9.44 11.78 13.35
CA ASP A 91 9.19 12.65 12.20
C ASP A 91 8.54 11.85 11.07
N VAL A 92 7.54 12.41 10.43
CA VAL A 92 6.82 11.76 9.32
C VAL A 92 6.91 12.63 8.08
N THR A 93 7.37 12.04 6.99
CA THR A 93 7.34 12.64 5.66
C THR A 93 6.31 11.91 4.80
N VAL A 94 5.38 12.66 4.22
CA VAL A 94 4.42 12.13 3.25
C VAL A 94 4.99 12.30 1.85
N ILE A 95 4.98 11.24 1.06
CA ILE A 95 5.62 11.20 -0.26
C ILE A 95 4.61 10.59 -1.24
N PRO A 96 4.04 11.41 -2.14
CA PRO A 96 3.27 10.89 -3.26
C PRO A 96 4.17 10.07 -4.17
N VAL A 97 3.69 8.90 -4.58
CA VAL A 97 4.41 7.95 -5.41
C VAL A 97 3.60 7.68 -6.67
N THR A 98 4.30 7.50 -7.78
CA THR A 98 3.71 7.10 -9.05
C THR A 98 4.34 5.81 -9.55
N PRO A 99 3.73 5.09 -10.49
CA PRO A 99 4.36 3.92 -11.10
C PRO A 99 5.73 4.23 -11.73
N ALA A 100 5.88 5.40 -12.35
CA ALA A 100 7.16 5.85 -12.91
C ALA A 100 8.23 6.06 -11.83
N PHE A 101 7.83 6.60 -10.67
CA PHE A 101 8.73 6.75 -9.52
C PHE A 101 9.18 5.38 -8.97
N GLN A 102 8.28 4.42 -8.84
CA GLN A 102 8.59 3.06 -8.37
C GLN A 102 9.55 2.31 -9.32
N LEU A 103 9.47 2.56 -10.63
CA LEU A 103 10.40 2.00 -11.61
C LEU A 103 11.79 2.66 -11.54
N ALA A 104 11.85 3.94 -11.24
CA ALA A 104 13.09 4.71 -11.20
C ALA A 104 13.88 4.52 -9.90
N GLU A 105 13.19 4.33 -8.78
CA GLU A 105 13.80 4.24 -7.45
C GLU A 105 13.50 2.87 -6.80
N LYS A 106 14.54 2.15 -6.41
CA LYS A 106 14.39 0.91 -5.63
C LYS A 106 13.97 1.24 -4.20
N TYR A 107 12.99 0.51 -3.66
CA TYR A 107 12.40 0.78 -2.35
C TYR A 107 13.44 0.88 -1.22
N ASP A 108 14.21 -0.18 -0.97
CA ASP A 108 15.18 -0.20 0.13
C ASP A 108 16.30 0.84 -0.05
N THR A 109 16.73 1.07 -1.31
CA THR A 109 17.71 2.10 -1.63
C THR A 109 17.17 3.51 -1.32
N TYR A 110 15.92 3.77 -1.70
CA TYR A 110 15.25 5.04 -1.41
C TYR A 110 15.11 5.28 0.10
N MET A 111 14.68 4.25 0.84
CA MET A 111 14.60 4.29 2.30
C MET A 111 15.94 4.63 2.94
N LEU A 112 16.99 3.93 2.51
CA LEU A 112 18.36 4.14 3.03
C LEU A 112 18.90 5.52 2.70
N LYS A 113 18.74 5.96 1.44
CA LYS A 113 19.21 7.26 0.92
C LYS A 113 18.62 8.44 1.71
N ASN A 114 17.36 8.33 2.10
CA ASN A 114 16.63 9.40 2.81
C ASN A 114 16.64 9.24 4.34
N GLY A 115 17.24 8.17 4.85
CA GLY A 115 17.38 7.90 6.28
C GLY A 115 16.08 7.55 6.99
N PHE A 116 15.11 6.94 6.26
CA PHE A 116 13.89 6.42 6.85
C PHE A 116 14.15 5.13 7.61
N CYS A 117 13.51 4.97 8.76
CA CYS A 117 13.60 3.79 9.63
C CYS A 117 12.45 2.80 9.43
N GLY A 118 11.39 3.24 8.77
CA GLY A 118 10.20 2.45 8.46
C GLY A 118 9.25 3.24 7.59
N ALA A 119 8.30 2.55 6.98
CA ALA A 119 7.32 3.16 6.11
C ALA A 119 5.91 2.61 6.29
N PHE A 120 4.94 3.45 5.94
CA PHE A 120 3.54 3.10 5.79
C PHE A 120 3.13 3.35 4.33
N LEU A 121 2.69 2.31 3.63
CA LEU A 121 2.28 2.36 2.23
C LEU A 121 0.77 2.31 2.13
N VAL A 122 0.19 3.25 1.40
CA VAL A 122 -1.24 3.47 1.29
C VAL A 122 -1.64 3.64 -0.18
N GLY A 123 -2.68 2.95 -0.61
CA GLY A 123 -3.24 3.06 -1.96
C GLY A 123 -2.52 2.23 -3.04
N PHE A 124 -1.55 1.41 -2.67
CA PHE A 124 -0.80 0.57 -3.61
C PHE A 124 -1.65 -0.56 -4.16
N ALA A 125 -1.51 -0.81 -5.47
CA ALA A 125 -2.12 -1.94 -6.15
C ALA A 125 -1.27 -3.22 -5.99
N LEU A 126 -1.88 -4.40 -6.16
CA LEU A 126 -1.21 -5.70 -6.03
C LEU A 126 0.01 -5.88 -6.96
N HIS A 127 0.00 -5.22 -8.12
CA HIS A 127 1.01 -5.39 -9.16
C HIS A 127 2.04 -4.27 -9.22
N ASP A 128 2.01 -3.35 -8.27
CA ASP A 128 2.98 -2.26 -8.19
C ASP A 128 4.40 -2.77 -8.04
N GLU A 129 5.34 -2.04 -8.63
CA GLU A 129 6.74 -2.50 -8.68
C GLU A 129 7.35 -2.62 -7.28
N TRP A 130 7.03 -1.70 -6.38
CA TRP A 130 7.50 -1.80 -5.00
C TRP A 130 6.89 -2.96 -4.23
N MET A 131 5.66 -3.37 -4.54
CA MET A 131 5.04 -4.55 -3.90
C MET A 131 5.88 -5.81 -4.11
N LYS A 132 6.47 -6.00 -5.30
CA LYS A 132 7.39 -7.10 -5.58
C LYS A 132 8.69 -6.99 -4.77
N GLN A 133 9.22 -5.78 -4.63
CA GLN A 133 10.45 -5.54 -3.86
C GLN A 133 10.23 -5.76 -2.35
N LEU A 134 9.04 -5.49 -1.84
CA LEU A 134 8.67 -5.71 -0.44
C LEU A 134 8.72 -7.18 -0.02
N GLU A 135 8.66 -8.14 -0.95
CA GLU A 135 8.83 -9.56 -0.61
C GLU A 135 10.19 -9.86 0.02
N GLN A 136 11.21 -9.05 -0.27
CA GLN A 136 12.58 -9.22 0.20
C GLN A 136 13.11 -8.04 1.01
N THR A 137 12.30 -7.00 1.25
CA THR A 137 12.75 -5.84 2.01
C THR A 137 13.21 -6.20 3.41
N THR A 138 14.24 -5.50 3.87
CA THR A 138 14.69 -5.53 5.27
C THR A 138 14.17 -4.35 6.08
N MET A 139 13.48 -3.42 5.43
CA MET A 139 12.93 -2.22 6.05
C MET A 139 11.57 -2.53 6.70
N PRO A 140 11.38 -2.14 7.99
CA PRO A 140 10.07 -2.23 8.62
C PRO A 140 9.01 -1.47 7.82
N THR A 141 8.01 -2.19 7.36
CA THR A 141 6.98 -1.63 6.49
C THR A 141 5.60 -2.08 6.94
N VAL A 142 4.64 -1.18 6.92
CA VAL A 142 3.23 -1.49 7.12
C VAL A 142 2.48 -1.17 5.83
N LEU A 143 1.65 -2.09 5.37
CA LEU A 143 0.76 -1.93 4.23
C LEU A 143 -0.65 -1.62 4.72
N PHE A 144 -1.32 -0.67 4.10
CA PHE A 144 -2.73 -0.41 4.30
C PHE A 144 -3.54 -1.07 3.19
N ASP A 145 -4.52 -1.89 3.58
CA ASP A 145 -5.40 -2.59 2.65
C ASP A 145 -4.67 -3.42 1.57
N ASN A 146 -3.49 -3.94 1.93
CA ASN A 146 -2.67 -4.80 1.07
C ASN A 146 -1.76 -5.69 1.93
N TYR A 147 -1.18 -6.76 1.38
CA TYR A 147 -0.32 -7.66 2.15
C TYR A 147 0.76 -8.31 1.31
N ILE A 148 1.84 -8.73 1.98
CA ILE A 148 2.90 -9.58 1.43
C ILE A 148 2.94 -10.90 2.20
N LYS A 149 2.87 -12.01 1.48
CA LYS A 149 3.06 -13.34 2.06
C LYS A 149 4.55 -13.54 2.35
N LYS A 150 4.90 -13.92 3.59
CA LYS A 150 6.24 -14.43 3.97
C LYS A 150 7.36 -13.41 4.23
N ASN A 151 7.13 -12.13 4.37
CA ASN A 151 8.17 -11.24 4.86
C ASN A 151 7.87 -10.76 6.29
N PRO A 152 8.68 -11.14 7.31
CA PRO A 152 8.45 -10.73 8.69
C PRO A 152 8.67 -9.23 8.96
N ASN A 153 9.29 -8.51 8.03
CA ASN A 153 9.49 -7.06 8.13
C ASN A 153 8.30 -6.27 7.58
N VAL A 154 7.33 -6.96 6.96
CA VAL A 154 6.15 -6.32 6.39
C VAL A 154 4.91 -6.80 7.16
N ALA A 155 4.25 -5.86 7.82
CA ALA A 155 2.95 -6.05 8.44
C ALA A 155 1.87 -5.40 7.55
N TYR A 156 0.61 -5.75 7.80
CA TYR A 156 -0.51 -5.10 7.14
C TYR A 156 -1.61 -4.75 8.14
N ILE A 157 -2.39 -3.76 7.78
CA ILE A 157 -3.59 -3.32 8.47
C ILE A 157 -4.68 -3.04 7.44
N GLY A 158 -5.91 -3.38 7.76
CA GLY A 158 -7.07 -3.18 6.90
C GLY A 158 -8.34 -3.66 7.59
N THR A 159 -9.44 -3.58 6.87
CA THR A 159 -10.74 -4.09 7.31
C THR A 159 -10.90 -5.57 6.99
N ASP A 160 -11.75 -6.27 7.75
CA ASP A 160 -12.20 -7.59 7.36
C ASP A 160 -13.24 -7.47 6.25
N ASN A 161 -12.76 -7.58 5.02
CA ASN A 161 -13.60 -7.44 3.82
C ASN A 161 -14.59 -8.59 3.66
N TYR A 162 -14.23 -9.79 4.15
CA TYR A 162 -15.10 -10.96 4.07
C TYR A 162 -16.27 -10.81 5.02
N GLU A 163 -16.03 -10.51 6.29
CA GLU A 163 -17.07 -10.30 7.30
C GLU A 163 -18.00 -9.14 6.89
N GLY A 164 -17.43 -8.02 6.41
CA GLY A 164 -18.22 -6.83 6.05
C GLY A 164 -19.17 -7.09 4.89
N ILE A 165 -18.72 -7.76 3.84
CA ILE A 165 -19.57 -8.07 2.67
C ILE A 165 -20.57 -9.19 2.99
N ASP A 166 -20.15 -10.19 3.74
CA ASP A 166 -21.06 -11.27 4.18
C ASP A 166 -22.23 -10.70 4.98
N ALA A 167 -21.94 -9.82 5.97
CA ALA A 167 -22.97 -9.13 6.75
C ALA A 167 -23.92 -8.29 5.87
N ALA A 168 -23.39 -7.61 4.84
CA ALA A 168 -24.21 -6.81 3.93
C ALA A 168 -25.15 -7.67 3.08
N VAL A 169 -24.66 -8.77 2.52
CA VAL A 169 -25.49 -9.72 1.75
C VAL A 169 -26.53 -10.37 2.65
N ASP A 170 -26.13 -10.83 3.85
CA ASP A 170 -27.03 -11.45 4.82
C ASP A 170 -28.17 -10.50 5.21
N HIS A 171 -27.83 -9.25 5.49
CA HIS A 171 -28.82 -8.20 5.80
C HIS A 171 -29.83 -8.03 4.66
N LEU A 172 -29.38 -7.88 3.44
CA LEU A 172 -30.26 -7.70 2.28
C LEU A 172 -31.09 -8.96 2.01
N TYR A 173 -30.51 -10.14 2.20
CA TYR A 173 -31.24 -11.40 2.07
C TYR A 173 -32.36 -11.52 3.08
N THR A 174 -32.14 -11.16 4.35
CA THR A 174 -33.18 -11.18 5.41
C THR A 174 -34.30 -10.18 5.15
N LEU A 175 -34.03 -9.08 4.43
CA LEU A 175 -35.01 -8.13 3.94
C LEU A 175 -35.79 -8.63 2.71
N GLY A 176 -35.47 -9.80 2.18
CA GLY A 176 -36.15 -10.44 1.07
C GLY A 176 -35.56 -10.15 -0.31
N HIS A 177 -34.45 -9.42 -0.40
CA HIS A 177 -33.77 -9.20 -1.67
C HIS A 177 -33.13 -10.50 -2.19
N LYS A 178 -33.38 -10.82 -3.46
CA LYS A 178 -32.87 -12.03 -4.13
C LYS A 178 -31.93 -11.69 -5.30
N LYS A 179 -32.13 -10.53 -5.91
CA LYS A 179 -31.26 -10.00 -6.96
C LYS A 179 -30.54 -8.78 -6.40
N ILE A 180 -29.31 -9.01 -5.93
CA ILE A 180 -28.46 -8.02 -5.31
C ILE A 180 -27.37 -7.70 -6.33
N ALA A 181 -27.11 -6.43 -6.65
CA ALA A 181 -26.00 -6.01 -7.48
C ALA A 181 -24.81 -5.60 -6.62
N PHE A 182 -23.60 -5.68 -7.16
CA PHE A 182 -22.39 -5.26 -6.51
C PHE A 182 -21.58 -4.30 -7.38
N LEU A 183 -21.52 -3.05 -6.97
CA LEU A 183 -20.68 -2.01 -7.55
C LEU A 183 -19.37 -1.92 -6.77
N ASN A 184 -18.38 -2.69 -7.23
CA ASN A 184 -17.11 -2.89 -6.54
C ASN A 184 -16.15 -1.70 -6.73
N GLY A 185 -15.00 -1.72 -6.04
CA GLY A 185 -13.95 -0.72 -6.10
C GLY A 185 -13.08 -0.80 -7.36
N SER A 186 -11.77 -0.72 -7.19
CA SER A 186 -10.81 -0.74 -8.30
C SER A 186 -10.34 -2.14 -8.65
N LEU A 187 -10.15 -2.39 -9.94
CA LEU A 187 -9.51 -3.59 -10.44
C LEU A 187 -8.06 -3.67 -9.91
N HIS A 188 -7.59 -4.88 -9.60
CA HIS A 188 -6.25 -5.13 -9.01
C HIS A 188 -6.03 -4.54 -7.59
N SER A 189 -7.07 -4.11 -6.92
CA SER A 189 -7.05 -3.82 -5.50
C SER A 189 -7.33 -5.09 -4.70
N MET A 190 -6.48 -5.41 -3.73
CA MET A 190 -6.71 -6.54 -2.82
C MET A 190 -8.10 -6.48 -2.17
N VAL A 191 -8.48 -5.29 -1.71
CA VAL A 191 -9.79 -5.04 -1.07
C VAL A 191 -10.93 -5.39 -2.02
N SER A 192 -10.83 -4.95 -3.29
CA SER A 192 -11.87 -5.25 -4.29
C SER A 192 -11.94 -6.74 -4.60
N GLU A 193 -10.80 -7.42 -4.70
CA GLU A 193 -10.77 -8.88 -4.92
C GLU A 193 -11.40 -9.64 -3.76
N GLN A 194 -11.05 -9.31 -2.52
CA GLN A 194 -11.62 -9.93 -1.32
C GLN A 194 -13.12 -9.67 -1.18
N ARG A 195 -13.57 -8.43 -1.43
CA ARG A 195 -15.00 -8.07 -1.40
C ARG A 195 -15.80 -8.80 -2.48
N GLN A 196 -15.25 -8.94 -3.67
CA GLN A 196 -15.90 -9.70 -4.74
C GLN A 196 -16.01 -11.19 -4.41
N GLU A 197 -14.93 -11.78 -3.90
CA GLU A 197 -14.94 -13.17 -3.46
C GLU A 197 -15.96 -13.40 -2.33
N ALA A 198 -15.98 -12.51 -1.34
CA ALA A 198 -16.95 -12.56 -0.25
C ALA A 198 -18.38 -12.44 -0.75
N TYR A 199 -18.66 -11.51 -1.66
CA TYR A 199 -19.97 -11.35 -2.28
C TYR A 199 -20.43 -12.64 -2.96
N TYR A 200 -19.59 -13.25 -3.80
CA TYR A 200 -19.94 -14.49 -4.50
C TYR A 200 -20.17 -15.66 -3.52
N ASN A 201 -19.31 -15.77 -2.49
CA ASN A 201 -19.44 -16.82 -1.50
C ASN A 201 -20.73 -16.67 -0.69
N SER A 202 -21.06 -15.45 -0.26
CA SER A 202 -22.28 -15.17 0.50
C SER A 202 -23.55 -15.37 -0.33
N MET A 203 -23.57 -14.87 -1.58
CA MET A 203 -24.69 -15.14 -2.51
C MET A 203 -24.93 -16.64 -2.69
N LYS A 204 -23.87 -17.42 -2.88
CA LYS A 204 -23.94 -18.87 -3.01
C LYS A 204 -24.42 -19.55 -1.72
N ALA A 205 -23.97 -19.11 -0.56
CA ALA A 205 -24.38 -19.64 0.74
C ALA A 205 -25.90 -19.48 0.97
N HIS A 206 -26.47 -18.39 0.49
CA HIS A 206 -27.92 -18.13 0.51
C HIS A 206 -28.70 -18.76 -0.64
N GLY A 207 -28.05 -19.52 -1.54
CA GLY A 207 -28.69 -20.12 -2.71
C GLY A 207 -29.22 -19.10 -3.73
N LEU A 208 -28.59 -17.88 -3.75
CA LEU A 208 -28.92 -16.82 -4.68
C LEU A 208 -28.17 -17.01 -6.02
N GLU A 209 -28.83 -16.63 -7.11
CA GLU A 209 -28.22 -16.65 -8.43
C GLU A 209 -27.12 -15.57 -8.54
N ILE A 210 -25.95 -15.99 -9.03
CA ILE A 210 -24.86 -15.09 -9.38
C ILE A 210 -25.02 -14.70 -10.84
N ASN A 211 -25.20 -13.40 -11.08
CA ASN A 211 -25.26 -12.85 -12.43
C ASN A 211 -24.08 -11.89 -12.60
N GLU A 212 -23.19 -12.18 -13.56
CA GLU A 212 -22.00 -11.36 -13.83
C GLU A 212 -22.36 -9.94 -14.29
N ASP A 213 -23.51 -9.73 -14.94
CA ASP A 213 -23.99 -8.40 -15.32
C ASP A 213 -24.36 -7.52 -14.10
N LEU A 214 -24.49 -8.12 -12.92
CA LEU A 214 -24.76 -7.43 -11.66
C LEU A 214 -23.50 -7.15 -10.83
N THR A 215 -22.30 -7.44 -11.36
CA THR A 215 -21.03 -7.17 -10.67
C THR A 215 -20.10 -6.38 -11.57
N VAL A 216 -19.81 -5.14 -11.19
CA VAL A 216 -18.94 -4.24 -11.97
C VAL A 216 -17.99 -3.48 -11.08
N TYR A 217 -16.91 -2.98 -11.65
CA TYR A 217 -15.93 -2.11 -10.97
C TYR A 217 -16.28 -0.63 -11.19
N GLY A 218 -16.51 0.09 -10.10
CA GLY A 218 -16.83 1.53 -10.09
C GLY A 218 -15.64 2.43 -9.84
N TYR A 219 -14.46 1.86 -9.58
CA TYR A 219 -13.20 2.56 -9.36
C TYR A 219 -13.26 3.62 -8.26
N TYR A 220 -14.13 3.46 -7.27
CA TYR A 220 -14.38 4.42 -6.18
C TYR A 220 -14.77 5.83 -6.66
N VAL A 221 -15.39 5.91 -7.84
CA VAL A 221 -15.83 7.17 -8.44
C VAL A 221 -17.35 7.27 -8.35
N ALA A 222 -17.86 8.28 -7.64
CA ALA A 222 -19.30 8.49 -7.45
C ALA A 222 -20.10 8.55 -8.76
N ASP A 223 -19.53 9.14 -9.81
CA ASP A 223 -20.19 9.22 -11.11
C ASP A 223 -20.36 7.85 -11.79
N SER A 224 -19.60 6.83 -11.40
CA SER A 224 -19.76 5.48 -11.95
C SER A 224 -21.13 4.89 -11.65
N ALA A 225 -21.71 5.19 -10.50
CA ALA A 225 -23.05 4.76 -10.15
C ALA A 225 -24.11 5.22 -11.15
N LYS A 226 -23.96 6.43 -11.72
CA LYS A 226 -24.89 6.97 -12.72
C LYS A 226 -24.99 6.10 -13.98
N TYR A 227 -23.89 5.45 -14.35
CA TYR A 227 -23.85 4.56 -15.52
C TYR A 227 -24.34 3.14 -15.21
N HIS A 228 -23.98 2.62 -14.04
CA HIS A 228 -24.21 1.20 -13.71
C HIS A 228 -25.57 0.96 -13.07
N VAL A 229 -26.10 1.87 -12.25
CA VAL A 229 -27.40 1.71 -11.58
C VAL A 229 -28.54 1.47 -12.55
N PRO A 230 -28.70 2.21 -13.68
CA PRO A 230 -29.75 1.92 -14.66
C PRO A 230 -29.65 0.51 -15.25
N THR A 231 -28.44 0.00 -15.50
CA THR A 231 -28.20 -1.35 -16.00
C THR A 231 -28.61 -2.39 -14.97
N PHE A 232 -28.24 -2.21 -13.70
CA PHE A 232 -28.61 -3.09 -12.60
C PHE A 232 -30.13 -3.17 -12.43
N LEU A 233 -30.82 -2.03 -12.47
CA LEU A 233 -32.26 -1.97 -12.37
C LEU A 233 -32.92 -2.65 -13.58
N GLY A 234 -32.40 -2.44 -14.80
CA GLY A 234 -32.84 -3.11 -16.02
C GLY A 234 -32.67 -4.64 -15.97
N ALA A 235 -31.64 -5.13 -15.30
CA ALA A 235 -31.40 -6.54 -15.04
C ALA A 235 -32.25 -7.10 -13.87
N GLY A 236 -33.04 -6.24 -13.21
CA GLY A 236 -33.96 -6.60 -12.14
C GLY A 236 -33.34 -6.66 -10.74
N ALA A 237 -32.19 -6.00 -10.54
CA ALA A 237 -31.63 -5.85 -9.19
C ALA A 237 -32.61 -5.05 -8.30
N THR A 238 -32.77 -5.50 -7.06
CA THR A 238 -33.65 -4.87 -6.06
C THR A 238 -32.85 -4.25 -4.90
N ALA A 239 -31.56 -4.52 -4.85
CA ALA A 239 -30.61 -3.93 -3.92
C ALA A 239 -29.22 -3.82 -4.59
N ILE A 240 -28.40 -2.90 -4.12
CA ILE A 240 -27.03 -2.68 -4.61
C ILE A 240 -26.11 -2.54 -3.39
N ILE A 241 -25.03 -3.31 -3.36
CA ILE A 241 -23.93 -3.12 -2.43
C ILE A 241 -22.88 -2.30 -3.16
N CYS A 242 -22.38 -1.22 -2.54
CA CYS A 242 -21.30 -0.40 -3.05
C CYS A 242 -19.97 -0.77 -2.38
N GLY A 243 -18.88 -0.68 -3.14
CA GLY A 243 -17.53 -1.00 -2.65
C GLY A 243 -17.05 -0.07 -1.56
N ASN A 244 -17.58 1.15 -1.46
CA ASN A 244 -17.40 2.09 -0.35
C ASN A 244 -18.53 3.16 -0.37
N ASP A 245 -18.45 4.12 0.56
CA ASP A 245 -19.44 5.18 0.73
C ASP A 245 -19.29 6.33 -0.31
N LEU A 246 -18.25 6.31 -1.15
CA LEU A 246 -18.00 7.35 -2.16
C LEU A 246 -18.60 7.02 -3.52
N ILE A 247 -19.04 5.78 -3.75
CA ILE A 247 -19.65 5.32 -5.00
C ILE A 247 -21.15 5.59 -5.00
#